data_cec123e90ac9bd0aced68e2a8cb6e34c
#
_entry.id   cec123e90ac9bd0aced68e2a8cb6e34c
#
_cell.length_a   1.000
_cell.length_b   1.000
_cell.length_c   1.000
_cell.angle_alpha   90.00
_cell.angle_beta   90.00
_cell.angle_gamma   90.00
#
_symmetry.space_group_name_H-M   'P 1'
#
loop_
_entity.id
_entity.type
_entity.pdbx_description
1 polymer ?
#
loop_
_entity_poly.entity_id
_entity_poly.type
_entity_poly.pdbx_seq_one_letter_code
_entity_poly.pdbx_strand_id
1 'polypeptide(L)'
;SLTLVAGNVTNGNYDLWMPASAARGLDTRFLTPTPEITLTIPSTSARVITVGAYDSRSNTYAPFSGRGYTWNTNQVKPDLVAPGVDILSTAAGGGYESRSGTSMATPFVSGSCCLMMEWGIVKGNDAFLYGQKMKAYLIRGSRRLPFVTEYPNPRVGWGSLCVSGSLPD
;
A
#
# COMPACT_ATOMS: atom_id res chain seq x y z
N SER A 1 -18.82 -7.50 -24.04
CA SER A 1 -19.53 -6.94 -22.88
C SER A 1 -19.90 -8.06 -21.90
N LEU A 2 -19.93 -7.74 -20.62
CA LEU A 2 -20.41 -8.61 -19.56
C LEU A 2 -21.76 -8.07 -19.10
N THR A 3 -22.77 -8.94 -19.01
CA THR A 3 -24.10 -8.56 -18.52
C THR A 3 -24.42 -9.39 -17.29
N LEU A 4 -24.78 -8.72 -16.19
CA LEU A 4 -25.32 -9.36 -14.99
C LEU A 4 -26.81 -9.52 -15.13
N VAL A 5 -27.31 -10.75 -14.97
CA VAL A 5 -28.74 -11.04 -14.98
C VAL A 5 -29.15 -11.47 -13.57
N ALA A 6 -30.11 -10.78 -13.01
CA ALA A 6 -30.68 -11.12 -11.71
C ALA A 6 -31.50 -12.42 -11.80
N GLY A 7 -31.14 -13.41 -10.97
CA GLY A 7 -31.95 -14.60 -10.71
C GLY A 7 -32.66 -14.46 -9.36
N ASN A 8 -32.43 -15.41 -8.45
CA ASN A 8 -32.88 -15.27 -7.06
C ASN A 8 -31.87 -14.39 -6.30
N VAL A 9 -32.27 -13.19 -5.94
CA VAL A 9 -31.43 -12.19 -5.28
C VAL A 9 -31.88 -12.00 -3.85
N THR A 10 -31.03 -12.36 -2.88
CA THR A 10 -31.26 -12.08 -1.45
C THR A 10 -30.70 -10.69 -1.06
N ASN A 11 -29.56 -10.34 -1.62
CA ASN A 11 -28.94 -9.02 -1.50
C ASN A 11 -28.36 -8.64 -2.86
N GLY A 12 -28.79 -7.52 -3.42
CA GLY A 12 -28.40 -7.07 -4.74
C GLY A 12 -27.00 -6.46 -4.87
N ASN A 13 -26.21 -6.45 -3.79
CA ASN A 13 -24.86 -5.93 -3.83
C ASN A 13 -23.89 -6.90 -4.53
N TYR A 14 -23.09 -6.38 -5.41
CA TYR A 14 -22.02 -7.12 -6.07
C TYR A 14 -20.83 -6.22 -6.36
N ASP A 15 -19.65 -6.82 -6.45
CA ASP A 15 -18.42 -6.13 -6.79
C ASP A 15 -17.72 -6.85 -7.94
N LEU A 16 -17.10 -6.07 -8.81
CA LEU A 16 -16.31 -6.55 -9.93
C LEU A 16 -14.91 -5.93 -9.87
N TRP A 17 -13.89 -6.76 -9.84
CA TRP A 17 -12.51 -6.34 -9.94
C TRP A 17 -11.93 -6.72 -11.30
N MET A 18 -11.04 -5.86 -11.78
CA MET A 18 -10.38 -6.07 -13.05
C MET A 18 -8.87 -6.12 -12.82
N PRO A 19 -8.14 -7.01 -13.49
CA PRO A 19 -6.69 -7.03 -13.44
C PRO A 19 -6.07 -5.68 -13.84
N ALA A 20 -4.83 -5.44 -13.45
CA ALA A 20 -4.07 -4.27 -13.89
C ALA A 20 -3.99 -4.19 -15.42
N SER A 21 -3.83 -2.99 -15.96
CA SER A 21 -3.83 -2.74 -17.41
C SER A 21 -2.83 -3.60 -18.19
N ALA A 22 -1.67 -3.89 -17.60
CA ALA A 22 -0.68 -4.80 -18.20
C ALA A 22 -1.19 -6.23 -18.47
N ALA A 23 -2.17 -6.69 -17.70
CA ALA A 23 -2.74 -8.04 -17.83
C ALA A 23 -4.02 -8.10 -18.66
N ARG A 24 -4.69 -6.99 -18.91
CA ARG A 24 -6.02 -6.95 -19.55
C ARG A 24 -6.07 -6.30 -20.93
N GLY A 25 -5.01 -5.65 -21.36
CA GLY A 25 -5.01 -4.81 -22.57
C GLY A 25 -5.64 -3.42 -22.34
N LEU A 26 -5.30 -2.50 -23.22
CA LEU A 26 -5.64 -1.07 -23.06
C LEU A 26 -7.13 -0.76 -23.22
N ASP A 27 -7.83 -1.54 -24.03
CA ASP A 27 -9.24 -1.28 -24.39
C ASP A 27 -10.25 -1.88 -23.40
N THR A 28 -9.78 -2.72 -22.48
CA THR A 28 -10.65 -3.35 -21.47
C THR A 28 -10.74 -2.47 -20.23
N ARG A 29 -11.91 -1.92 -19.95
CA ARG A 29 -12.15 -1.02 -18.81
C ARG A 29 -13.59 -1.05 -18.34
N PHE A 30 -13.84 -0.69 -17.11
CA PHE A 30 -15.17 -0.32 -16.65
C PHE A 30 -15.57 1.03 -17.23
N LEU A 31 -16.84 1.19 -17.60
CA LEU A 31 -17.37 2.47 -18.08
C LEU A 31 -17.49 3.49 -16.93
N THR A 32 -17.88 3.01 -15.75
CA THR A 32 -18.02 3.80 -14.53
C THR A 32 -17.25 3.14 -13.39
N PRO A 33 -15.90 3.25 -13.37
CA PRO A 33 -15.11 2.68 -12.30
C PRO A 33 -15.23 3.48 -11.00
N THR A 34 -15.10 2.80 -9.86
CA THR A 34 -14.84 3.45 -8.58
C THR A 34 -13.36 3.25 -8.20
N PRO A 35 -12.68 4.27 -7.65
CA PRO A 35 -11.33 4.09 -7.12
C PRO A 35 -11.32 3.53 -5.69
N GLU A 36 -12.47 3.43 -5.04
CA GLU A 36 -12.58 2.95 -3.66
C GLU A 36 -12.61 1.42 -3.59
N ILE A 37 -12.13 0.85 -2.48
CA ILE A 37 -12.08 -0.60 -2.24
C ILE A 37 -11.31 -1.33 -3.34
N THR A 38 -10.14 -0.81 -3.68
CA THR A 38 -9.29 -1.31 -4.77
C THR A 38 -8.06 -2.09 -4.28
N LEU A 39 -8.06 -2.51 -3.02
CA LEU A 39 -7.03 -3.36 -2.46
C LEU A 39 -7.12 -4.77 -3.04
N THR A 40 -5.97 -5.37 -3.32
CA THR A 40 -5.87 -6.75 -3.83
C THR A 40 -5.47 -7.73 -2.74
N ILE A 41 -5.70 -9.02 -2.95
CA ILE A 41 -5.19 -10.07 -2.07
C ILE A 41 -3.66 -10.20 -2.31
N PRO A 42 -2.83 -10.30 -1.25
CA PRO A 42 -3.16 -10.47 0.17
C PRO A 42 -3.27 -9.18 1.00
N SER A 43 -3.23 -8.00 0.37
CA SER A 43 -3.15 -6.70 1.08
C SER A 43 -4.35 -6.40 1.99
N THR A 44 -5.46 -7.08 1.79
CA THR A 44 -6.65 -6.99 2.65
C THR A 44 -6.52 -7.71 3.99
N SER A 45 -5.48 -8.54 4.16
CA SER A 45 -5.25 -9.25 5.43
C SER A 45 -4.86 -8.30 6.56
N ALA A 46 -5.44 -8.50 7.74
CA ALA A 46 -5.14 -7.70 8.92
C ALA A 46 -3.67 -7.79 9.36
N ARG A 47 -3.04 -8.94 9.14
CA ARG A 47 -1.70 -9.25 9.67
C ARG A 47 -0.56 -8.82 8.76
N VAL A 48 -0.80 -8.53 7.47
CA VAL A 48 0.24 -8.07 6.56
C VAL A 48 0.46 -6.56 6.70
N ILE A 49 1.64 -6.09 6.36
CA ILE A 49 1.93 -4.68 6.18
C ILE A 49 1.57 -4.33 4.74
N THR A 50 0.51 -3.55 4.57
CA THR A 50 0.03 -3.12 3.26
C THR A 50 0.59 -1.75 2.94
N VAL A 51 1.25 -1.63 1.79
CA VAL A 51 1.97 -0.43 1.38
C VAL A 51 1.28 0.21 0.20
N GLY A 52 0.86 1.45 0.36
CA GLY A 52 0.44 2.31 -0.74
C GLY A 52 1.60 3.14 -1.30
N ALA A 53 1.33 3.90 -2.35
CA ALA A 53 2.32 4.74 -3.01
C ALA A 53 1.98 6.23 -2.91
N TYR A 54 3.01 7.07 -2.75
CA TYR A 54 2.92 8.51 -2.90
C TYR A 54 4.07 9.06 -3.75
N ASP A 55 3.91 10.24 -4.32
CA ASP A 55 4.99 10.97 -4.98
C ASP A 55 5.76 11.78 -3.94
N SER A 56 7.02 11.39 -3.69
CA SER A 56 7.88 12.04 -2.70
C SER A 56 8.35 13.43 -3.10
N ARG A 57 8.26 13.82 -4.36
CA ARG A 57 8.63 15.15 -4.85
C ARG A 57 7.55 16.20 -4.55
N SER A 58 6.30 15.80 -4.72
CA SER A 58 5.13 16.65 -4.47
C SER A 58 4.47 16.39 -3.11
N ASN A 59 4.85 15.30 -2.43
CA ASN A 59 4.21 14.79 -1.22
C ASN A 59 2.70 14.47 -1.40
N THR A 60 2.29 14.12 -2.61
CA THR A 60 0.90 13.83 -2.95
C THR A 60 0.65 12.33 -3.08
N TYR A 61 -0.57 11.89 -2.81
CA TYR A 61 -1.01 10.53 -3.04
C TYR A 61 -0.89 10.16 -4.52
N ALA A 62 -0.37 8.96 -4.81
CA ALA A 62 -0.27 8.46 -6.18
C ALA A 62 -1.64 7.89 -6.64
N PRO A 63 -2.26 8.43 -7.71
CA PRO A 63 -3.63 8.06 -8.10
C PRO A 63 -3.83 6.57 -8.42
N PHE A 64 -2.77 5.87 -8.81
CA PHE A 64 -2.80 4.44 -9.10
C PHE A 64 -2.73 3.56 -7.84
N SER A 65 -2.43 4.14 -6.67
CA SER A 65 -2.34 3.37 -5.42
C SER A 65 -3.71 2.86 -4.99
N GLY A 66 -3.78 1.59 -4.60
CA GLY A 66 -5.01 1.00 -4.10
C GLY A 66 -5.51 1.68 -2.83
N ARG A 67 -6.83 1.71 -2.66
CA ARG A 67 -7.51 2.35 -1.52
C ARG A 67 -8.34 1.34 -0.75
N GLY A 68 -8.27 1.41 0.57
CA GLY A 68 -9.22 0.76 1.50
C GLY A 68 -10.37 1.71 1.82
N TYR A 69 -11.27 1.34 2.63
CA TYR A 69 -11.21 0.32 3.70
C TYR A 69 -11.30 -1.11 3.15
N THR A 70 -10.98 -2.11 4.01
CA THR A 70 -11.26 -3.50 3.67
C THR A 70 -12.77 -3.75 3.67
N TRP A 71 -13.26 -4.48 2.67
CA TRP A 71 -14.70 -4.68 2.45
C TRP A 71 -15.46 -5.24 3.68
N ASN A 72 -15.00 -6.37 4.21
CA ASN A 72 -15.76 -7.06 5.26
C ASN A 72 -15.49 -6.57 6.69
N THR A 73 -14.30 -6.01 6.94
CA THR A 73 -13.83 -5.67 8.28
C THR A 73 -13.68 -4.19 8.52
N ASN A 74 -13.90 -3.39 7.49
CA ASN A 74 -13.76 -1.93 7.50
C ASN A 74 -12.44 -1.44 8.12
N GLN A 75 -11.37 -2.23 7.96
CA GLN A 75 -10.04 -1.84 8.46
C GLN A 75 -9.40 -0.82 7.55
N VAL A 76 -8.69 0.12 8.14
CA VAL A 76 -7.88 1.07 7.38
C VAL A 76 -6.75 0.34 6.66
N LYS A 77 -6.69 0.51 5.36
CA LYS A 77 -5.62 0.06 4.46
C LYS A 77 -5.46 1.07 3.32
N PRO A 78 -4.23 1.29 2.82
CA PRO A 78 -2.97 0.67 3.25
C PRO A 78 -2.63 1.02 4.69
N ASP A 79 -1.66 0.31 5.30
CA ASP A 79 -1.19 0.66 6.64
C ASP A 79 -0.36 1.95 6.60
N LEU A 80 0.46 2.11 5.57
CA LEU A 80 1.27 3.31 5.32
C LEU A 80 1.59 3.44 3.82
N VAL A 81 2.16 4.56 3.42
CA VAL A 81 2.64 4.78 2.06
C VAL A 81 4.16 4.96 2.03
N ALA A 82 4.77 4.61 0.90
CA ALA A 82 6.18 4.88 0.62
C ALA A 82 6.34 5.50 -0.78
N PRO A 83 7.51 6.08 -1.14
CA PRO A 83 7.75 6.61 -2.46
C PRO A 83 7.52 5.57 -3.54
N GLY A 84 6.68 5.87 -4.54
CA GLY A 84 6.32 4.92 -5.59
C GLY A 84 6.16 5.56 -6.97
N VAL A 85 6.57 6.82 -7.14
CA VAL A 85 6.49 7.54 -8.43
C VAL A 85 7.91 7.88 -8.90
N ASP A 86 8.22 7.48 -10.14
CA ASP A 86 9.53 7.69 -10.80
C ASP A 86 10.72 7.25 -9.94
N ILE A 87 10.65 6.04 -9.43
CA ILE A 87 11.68 5.44 -8.60
C ILE A 87 12.78 4.86 -9.49
N LEU A 88 13.98 5.44 -9.42
CA LEU A 88 15.16 4.96 -10.11
C LEU A 88 15.71 3.72 -9.40
N SER A 89 15.89 2.64 -10.14
CA SER A 89 16.47 1.39 -9.63
C SER A 89 17.18 0.63 -10.74
N THR A 90 17.83 -0.49 -10.39
CA THR A 90 18.50 -1.36 -11.34
C THR A 90 17.53 -1.98 -12.33
N ALA A 91 17.94 -2.05 -13.60
CA ALA A 91 17.15 -2.62 -14.68
C ALA A 91 17.59 -4.06 -15.01
N ALA A 92 16.64 -4.87 -15.49
CA ALA A 92 16.95 -6.18 -16.04
C ALA A 92 17.85 -6.01 -17.29
N GLY A 93 18.94 -6.76 -17.37
CA GLY A 93 19.93 -6.62 -18.44
C GLY A 93 21.02 -5.58 -18.16
N GLY A 94 20.99 -4.91 -17.04
CA GLY A 94 21.99 -3.93 -16.58
C GLY A 94 21.54 -2.48 -16.73
N GLY A 95 22.26 -1.56 -16.06
CA GLY A 95 21.93 -0.14 -16.01
C GLY A 95 20.82 0.18 -14.99
N TYR A 96 20.16 1.31 -15.21
CA TYR A 96 19.12 1.85 -14.32
C TYR A 96 17.90 2.29 -15.13
N GLU A 97 16.74 2.16 -14.54
CA GLU A 97 15.49 2.67 -15.10
C GLU A 97 14.58 3.24 -14.00
N SER A 98 13.71 4.17 -14.37
CA SER A 98 12.68 4.71 -13.48
C SER A 98 11.36 4.02 -13.71
N ARG A 99 10.72 3.60 -12.63
CA ARG A 99 9.37 2.98 -12.65
C ARG A 99 8.47 3.60 -11.60
N SER A 100 7.15 3.53 -11.86
CA SER A 100 6.13 3.95 -10.91
C SER A 100 5.19 2.80 -10.58
N GLY A 101 4.80 2.67 -9.31
CA GLY A 101 3.90 1.63 -8.83
C GLY A 101 4.02 1.38 -7.32
N THR A 102 3.03 0.75 -6.73
CA THR A 102 3.11 0.25 -5.34
C THR A 102 4.18 -0.84 -5.21
N SER A 103 4.52 -1.54 -6.31
CA SER A 103 5.66 -2.45 -6.39
C SER A 103 7.01 -1.76 -6.16
N MET A 104 7.12 -0.46 -6.45
CA MET A 104 8.31 0.36 -6.16
C MET A 104 8.29 0.90 -4.74
N ALA A 105 7.11 1.14 -4.17
CA ALA A 105 6.95 1.57 -2.79
C ALA A 105 7.24 0.45 -1.78
N THR A 106 6.82 -0.77 -2.06
CA THR A 106 6.96 -1.92 -1.15
C THR A 106 8.40 -2.22 -0.73
N PRO A 107 9.42 -2.21 -1.62
CA PRO A 107 10.82 -2.46 -1.25
C PRO A 107 11.38 -1.47 -0.22
N PHE A 108 10.93 -0.20 -0.21
CA PHE A 108 11.33 0.76 0.83
C PHE A 108 10.89 0.28 2.21
N VAL A 109 9.66 -0.23 2.32
CA VAL A 109 9.15 -0.76 3.60
C VAL A 109 9.85 -2.06 3.97
N SER A 110 10.07 -2.97 3.02
CA SER A 110 10.79 -4.23 3.27
C SER A 110 12.22 -3.98 3.73
N GLY A 111 12.96 -3.09 3.06
CA GLY A 111 14.31 -2.70 3.46
C GLY A 111 14.33 -2.03 4.85
N SER A 112 13.34 -1.19 5.14
CA SER A 112 13.18 -0.60 6.47
C SER A 112 12.94 -1.64 7.55
N CYS A 113 12.13 -2.65 7.27
CA CYS A 113 11.94 -3.78 8.19
C CYS A 113 13.26 -4.50 8.48
N CYS A 114 14.11 -4.74 7.45
CA CYS A 114 15.43 -5.36 7.64
C CYS A 114 16.33 -4.51 8.55
N LEU A 115 16.40 -3.20 8.32
CA LEU A 115 17.17 -2.29 9.18
C LEU A 115 16.65 -2.27 10.62
N MET A 116 15.34 -2.27 10.80
CA MET A 116 14.71 -2.32 12.13
C MET A 116 14.96 -3.68 12.83
N MET A 117 14.94 -4.78 12.09
CA MET A 117 15.28 -6.11 12.63
C MET A 117 16.77 -6.21 13.00
N GLU A 118 17.67 -5.60 12.21
CA GLU A 118 19.08 -5.49 12.58
C GLU A 118 19.23 -4.72 13.90
N TRP A 119 18.61 -3.56 14.02
CA TRP A 119 18.63 -2.77 15.26
C TRP A 119 18.03 -3.55 16.45
N GLY A 120 16.85 -4.12 16.26
CA GLY A 120 16.13 -4.81 17.34
C GLY A 120 16.73 -6.14 17.70
N ILE A 121 16.73 -7.08 16.74
CA ILE A 121 17.06 -8.49 16.97
C ILE A 121 18.58 -8.69 17.02
N VAL A 122 19.29 -8.23 15.99
CA VAL A 122 20.75 -8.51 15.89
C VAL A 122 21.54 -7.72 16.92
N LYS A 123 21.21 -6.43 17.13
CA LYS A 123 21.86 -5.59 18.14
C LYS A 123 21.27 -5.73 19.55
N GLY A 124 20.23 -6.54 19.73
CA GLY A 124 19.66 -6.88 21.02
C GLY A 124 18.79 -5.81 21.68
N ASN A 125 18.43 -4.72 20.96
CA ASN A 125 17.58 -3.67 21.52
C ASN A 125 16.12 -4.12 21.70
N ASP A 126 15.63 -5.00 20.82
CA ASP A 126 14.30 -5.59 20.87
C ASP A 126 14.28 -6.92 20.14
N ALA A 127 14.55 -8.02 20.87
CA ALA A 127 14.67 -9.37 20.33
C ALA A 127 13.37 -9.90 19.67
N PHE A 128 12.23 -9.28 19.94
CA PHE A 128 10.92 -9.67 19.40
C PHE A 128 10.35 -8.67 18.38
N LEU A 129 11.21 -7.88 17.76
CA LEU A 129 10.80 -6.89 16.75
C LEU A 129 10.53 -7.55 15.39
N TYR A 130 9.40 -8.24 15.28
CA TYR A 130 8.89 -8.87 14.05
C TYR A 130 7.36 -8.91 14.02
N GLY A 131 6.79 -9.29 12.88
CA GLY A 131 5.35 -9.47 12.70
C GLY A 131 4.54 -8.21 13.05
N GLN A 132 3.54 -8.36 13.92
CA GLN A 132 2.65 -7.26 14.29
C GLN A 132 3.34 -6.13 15.06
N LYS A 133 4.38 -6.47 15.81
CA LYS A 133 5.19 -5.47 16.53
C LYS A 133 5.92 -4.56 15.53
N MET A 134 6.54 -5.14 14.50
CA MET A 134 7.15 -4.39 13.41
C MET A 134 6.15 -3.44 12.74
N LYS A 135 4.95 -3.93 12.43
CA LYS A 135 3.88 -3.13 11.87
C LYS A 135 3.48 -1.96 12.79
N ALA A 136 3.35 -2.21 14.09
CA ALA A 136 3.02 -1.18 15.07
C ALA A 136 4.09 -0.08 15.14
N TYR A 137 5.36 -0.43 15.09
CA TYR A 137 6.47 0.52 15.07
C TYR A 137 6.45 1.39 13.80
N LEU A 138 6.25 0.78 12.64
CA LEU A 138 6.16 1.51 11.37
C LEU A 138 4.98 2.50 11.35
N ILE A 139 3.82 2.07 11.86
CA ILE A 139 2.63 2.93 11.98
C ILE A 139 2.89 4.09 12.95
N ARG A 140 3.45 3.80 14.14
CA ARG A 140 3.75 4.82 15.14
C ARG A 140 4.72 5.87 14.62
N GLY A 141 5.74 5.44 13.87
CA GLY A 141 6.77 6.31 13.32
C GLY A 141 6.43 7.00 12.02
N SER A 142 5.27 6.71 11.42
CA SER A 142 4.89 7.29 10.13
C SER A 142 4.73 8.82 10.21
N ARG A 143 5.13 9.51 9.13
CA ARG A 143 5.01 10.97 9.03
C ARG A 143 3.74 11.36 8.30
N ARG A 144 3.12 12.43 8.76
CA ARG A 144 1.98 13.05 8.08
C ARG A 144 2.42 13.73 6.79
N LEU A 145 1.64 13.54 5.72
CA LEU A 145 1.83 14.26 4.46
C LEU A 145 1.17 15.64 4.54
N PRO A 146 1.79 16.69 3.96
CA PRO A 146 1.35 18.08 4.17
C PRO A 146 -0.10 18.39 3.82
N PHE A 147 -0.65 17.73 2.81
CA PHE A 147 -1.99 18.01 2.30
C PHE A 147 -3.06 17.00 2.74
N VAL A 148 -2.74 16.17 3.74
CA VAL A 148 -3.68 15.19 4.30
C VAL A 148 -4.04 15.60 5.70
N THR A 149 -5.31 15.91 5.92
CA THR A 149 -5.83 16.47 7.18
C THR A 149 -6.27 15.40 8.17
N GLU A 150 -6.70 14.24 7.69
CA GLU A 150 -7.24 13.18 8.52
C GLU A 150 -6.38 11.91 8.49
N TYR A 151 -6.11 11.36 9.65
CA TYR A 151 -5.37 10.11 9.85
C TYR A 151 -6.01 9.25 10.93
N PRO A 152 -6.09 7.92 10.74
CA PRO A 152 -5.78 7.23 9.49
C PRO A 152 -6.86 7.44 8.42
N ASN A 153 -6.52 7.24 7.14
CA ASN A 153 -7.47 7.32 6.03
C ASN A 153 -7.22 6.24 4.97
N PRO A 154 -8.21 5.97 4.09
CA PRO A 154 -8.10 4.86 3.13
C PRO A 154 -7.10 5.08 1.98
N ARG A 155 -6.47 6.24 1.85
CA ARG A 155 -5.53 6.55 0.77
C ARG A 155 -4.08 6.39 1.19
N VAL A 156 -3.74 6.90 2.37
CA VAL A 156 -2.36 6.94 2.86
C VAL A 156 -2.17 6.22 4.19
N GLY A 157 -3.22 5.58 4.70
CA GLY A 157 -3.18 4.88 5.97
C GLY A 157 -2.82 5.81 7.12
N TRP A 158 -1.81 5.43 7.87
CA TRP A 158 -1.30 6.19 9.02
C TRP A 158 -0.25 7.25 8.64
N GLY A 159 0.18 7.29 7.37
CA GLY A 159 1.12 8.28 6.87
C GLY A 159 2.23 7.68 6.01
N SER A 160 3.27 8.46 5.74
CA SER A 160 4.42 8.02 4.95
C SER A 160 5.48 7.35 5.83
N LEU A 161 6.17 6.36 5.24
CA LEU A 161 7.28 5.64 5.87
C LEU A 161 8.33 6.60 6.44
N CYS A 162 8.73 6.38 7.68
CA CYS A 162 9.85 7.06 8.32
C CYS A 162 10.56 6.12 9.30
N VAL A 163 11.71 5.59 8.90
CA VAL A 163 12.47 4.61 9.71
C VAL A 163 12.96 5.25 11.02
N SER A 164 13.53 6.45 10.95
CA SER A 164 14.03 7.15 12.15
C SER A 164 12.94 7.44 13.19
N GLY A 165 11.71 7.74 12.74
CA GLY A 165 10.57 7.91 13.64
C GLY A 165 9.98 6.60 14.16
N SER A 166 10.31 5.47 13.52
CA SER A 166 9.81 4.16 13.90
C SER A 166 10.64 3.49 14.98
N LEU A 167 11.90 3.88 15.14
CA LEU A 167 12.76 3.38 16.22
C LEU A 167 12.53 4.19 17.49
N PRO A 168 12.53 3.55 18.69
CA PRO A 168 12.57 4.27 19.95
C PRO A 168 13.88 5.03 20.11
N ASP A 169 13.85 6.14 20.84
CA ASP A 169 15.02 6.89 21.25
C ASP A 169 15.87 6.07 22.23
#